data_16c02c4e7d84682fd631b0f649a5198c
#
_entry.id   16c02c4e7d84682fd631b0f649a5198c
#
_cell.length_a   1.000
_cell.length_b   1.000
_cell.length_c   1.000
_cell.angle_alpha   90.00
_cell.angle_beta   90.00
_cell.angle_gamma   90.00
#
_symmetry.space_group_name_H-M   'P 1'
#
loop_
_entity.id
_entity.type
_entity.pdbx_description
1 polymer ?
#
loop_
_entity_poly.entity_id
_entity_poly.type
_entity_poly.pdbx_seq_one_letter_code
_entity_poly.pdbx_strand_id
1 'polypeptide(L)'
;MFRVTCILILCLAAFAWAQQDSSQNSHPPKSQAPPRSDDATDYPRSSEESSSRSNRVDISPPKDDAKTHPYSSSHGEDDEEGAGDVQEFHPWDPHKAAKDVEVGDFYFKRKNYRAAEDRYREALLYKPNDVFAMYGLGRSLEMLGVYDEARANYEGYLKILPDGPLAPEVHNGLDRIKKQEQAKSTDPDK
;
A
#
# COMPACT_ATOMS: atom_id res chain seq x y z
N MET A 1 -32.58 -43.96 -34.86
CA MET A 1 -31.17 -43.53 -34.97
C MET A 1 -30.98 -42.27 -35.82
N PHE A 2 -32.03 -41.44 -36.05
CA PHE A 2 -31.96 -40.22 -36.91
C PHE A 2 -32.00 -38.89 -36.14
N ARG A 3 -31.97 -38.92 -34.79
CA ARG A 3 -32.11 -37.70 -33.96
C ARG A 3 -30.80 -37.19 -33.36
N VAL A 4 -29.70 -37.93 -33.48
CA VAL A 4 -28.38 -37.56 -32.87
C VAL A 4 -27.46 -36.90 -33.88
N THR A 5 -27.69 -37.12 -35.19
CA THR A 5 -26.84 -36.54 -36.25
C THR A 5 -27.12 -35.08 -36.59
N CYS A 6 -28.33 -34.54 -36.26
CA CYS A 6 -28.62 -33.13 -36.52
C CYS A 6 -28.04 -32.15 -35.51
N ILE A 7 -27.70 -32.59 -34.28
CA ILE A 7 -27.16 -31.73 -33.25
C ILE A 7 -25.67 -31.46 -33.45
N LEU A 8 -24.94 -32.40 -34.10
CA LEU A 8 -23.48 -32.24 -34.35
C LEU A 8 -23.16 -31.31 -35.52
N ILE A 9 -24.10 -31.07 -36.44
CA ILE A 9 -23.87 -30.16 -37.58
C ILE A 9 -24.11 -28.71 -37.22
N LEU A 10 -24.95 -28.42 -36.22
CA LEU A 10 -25.22 -27.04 -35.75
C LEU A 10 -24.10 -26.46 -34.85
N CYS A 11 -23.24 -27.26 -34.25
CA CYS A 11 -22.12 -26.77 -33.45
C CYS A 11 -20.89 -26.36 -34.27
N LEU A 12 -20.78 -26.74 -35.55
CA LEU A 12 -19.63 -26.39 -36.38
C LEU A 12 -19.78 -25.08 -37.15
N ALA A 13 -20.95 -24.48 -37.17
CA ALA A 13 -21.21 -23.20 -37.85
C ALA A 13 -20.97 -21.96 -36.97
N ALA A 14 -20.75 -22.12 -35.66
CA ALA A 14 -20.57 -20.99 -34.74
C ALA A 14 -19.10 -20.62 -34.50
N PHE A 15 -18.13 -21.34 -35.07
CA PHE A 15 -16.71 -21.09 -34.86
C PHE A 15 -16.01 -20.29 -35.97
N ALA A 16 -16.74 -19.86 -37.02
CA ALA A 16 -16.13 -19.21 -38.18
C ALA A 16 -16.29 -17.69 -38.21
N TRP A 17 -16.77 -17.04 -37.13
CA TRP A 17 -16.99 -15.58 -37.12
C TRP A 17 -16.18 -14.81 -36.08
N ALA A 18 -15.14 -15.39 -35.54
CA ALA A 18 -14.28 -14.72 -34.55
C ALA A 18 -12.83 -14.52 -35.03
N GLN A 19 -12.62 -14.40 -36.33
CA GLN A 19 -11.33 -13.98 -36.90
C GLN A 19 -11.57 -12.84 -37.90
N GLN A 20 -11.92 -11.69 -37.39
CA GLN A 20 -11.82 -10.45 -38.11
C GLN A 20 -10.97 -9.49 -37.30
N ASP A 21 -9.70 -9.56 -37.61
CA ASP A 21 -8.81 -8.47 -37.94
C ASP A 21 -8.94 -7.21 -37.05
N SER A 22 -8.17 -7.17 -35.99
CA SER A 22 -7.83 -5.93 -35.30
C SER A 22 -6.33 -5.67 -35.34
N SER A 23 -5.74 -5.67 -36.53
CA SER A 23 -4.49 -4.99 -36.80
C SER A 23 -4.74 -3.54 -37.20
N GLN A 24 -5.32 -2.76 -36.29
CA GLN A 24 -5.12 -1.32 -36.27
C GLN A 24 -4.35 -0.97 -35.00
N ASN A 25 -3.05 -1.13 -35.14
CA ASN A 25 -2.05 -0.56 -34.28
C ASN A 25 -2.07 0.98 -34.48
N SER A 26 -3.10 1.63 -33.93
CA SER A 26 -3.12 3.07 -33.75
C SER A 26 -2.20 3.38 -32.56
N HIS A 27 -0.91 3.52 -32.86
CA HIS A 27 0.01 4.22 -31.98
C HIS A 27 -0.65 5.57 -31.65
N PRO A 28 -0.77 5.94 -30.37
CA PRO A 28 -1.15 7.31 -30.04
C PRO A 28 -0.10 8.22 -30.74
N PRO A 29 -0.52 9.34 -31.30
CA PRO A 29 0.41 10.26 -31.93
C PRO A 29 1.48 10.59 -30.87
N LYS A 30 2.75 10.32 -31.21
CA LYS A 30 3.87 10.81 -30.43
C LYS A 30 3.59 12.29 -30.22
N SER A 31 3.32 12.71 -28.97
CA SER A 31 3.29 14.12 -28.65
C SER A 31 4.64 14.64 -29.08
N GLN A 32 4.66 15.38 -30.17
CA GLN A 32 5.81 16.14 -30.56
C GLN A 32 6.04 17.11 -29.41
N ALA A 33 7.07 16.82 -28.65
CA ALA A 33 7.59 17.82 -27.74
C ALA A 33 7.81 19.09 -28.57
N PRO A 34 7.42 20.26 -28.08
CA PRO A 34 7.68 21.49 -28.80
C PRO A 34 9.16 21.50 -29.18
N PRO A 35 9.51 21.94 -30.42
CA PRO A 35 10.88 21.96 -30.86
C PRO A 35 11.68 22.69 -29.79
N ARG A 36 12.71 22.03 -29.24
CA ARG A 36 13.73 22.74 -28.46
C ARG A 36 14.24 23.82 -29.37
N SER A 37 14.03 25.06 -28.98
CA SER A 37 14.62 26.20 -29.64
C SER A 37 16.14 26.18 -29.37
N ASP A 38 16.86 25.35 -30.13
CA ASP A 38 18.33 25.36 -30.15
C ASP A 38 18.85 26.61 -30.86
N ASP A 39 17.96 27.51 -31.30
CA ASP A 39 18.26 28.81 -31.90
C ASP A 39 18.31 29.97 -30.89
N ALA A 40 18.45 29.69 -29.60
CA ALA A 40 18.73 30.74 -28.62
C ALA A 40 20.25 30.98 -28.45
N THR A 41 20.96 31.14 -29.55
CA THR A 41 22.38 31.45 -29.52
C THR A 41 22.69 32.95 -29.51
N ASP A 42 21.75 33.80 -29.11
CA ASP A 42 22.04 35.23 -29.09
C ASP A 42 21.41 35.99 -27.92
N TYR A 43 21.32 35.34 -26.77
CA TYR A 43 21.17 36.10 -25.54
C TYR A 43 22.58 36.26 -24.93
N PRO A 44 23.05 37.52 -24.70
CA PRO A 44 24.28 37.73 -23.98
C PRO A 44 24.09 37.03 -22.62
N ARG A 45 24.85 35.94 -22.38
CA ARG A 45 24.97 35.36 -21.05
C ARG A 45 25.45 36.47 -20.15
N SER A 46 24.52 37.12 -19.45
CA SER A 46 24.89 37.97 -18.35
C SER A 46 25.72 37.12 -17.42
N SER A 47 26.95 37.48 -17.20
CA SER A 47 27.85 36.91 -16.20
C SER A 47 27.38 37.27 -14.79
N GLU A 48 26.08 37.43 -14.62
CA GLU A 48 25.47 37.55 -13.31
C GLU A 48 25.49 36.15 -12.69
N GLU A 49 26.50 35.95 -11.86
CA GLU A 49 26.56 34.85 -10.91
C GLU A 49 25.16 34.64 -10.32
N SER A 50 24.66 33.43 -10.49
CA SER A 50 23.39 33.01 -9.90
C SER A 50 23.33 33.52 -8.46
N SER A 51 22.45 34.47 -8.20
CA SER A 51 22.33 35.19 -6.94
C SER A 51 22.06 34.28 -5.73
N SER A 52 21.86 33.00 -5.97
CA SER A 52 21.71 31.97 -4.94
C SER A 52 23.00 31.64 -4.20
N ARG A 53 24.17 32.09 -4.69
CA ARG A 53 25.46 31.90 -3.99
C ARG A 53 25.82 33.04 -3.05
N SER A 54 25.37 34.26 -3.34
CA SER A 54 25.69 35.46 -2.58
C SER A 54 24.77 35.69 -1.38
N ASN A 55 23.58 35.04 -1.34
CA ASN A 55 22.61 35.15 -0.25
C ASN A 55 22.51 33.89 0.62
N ARG A 56 23.62 33.14 0.76
CA ARG A 56 23.65 32.14 1.82
C ARG A 56 23.67 32.86 3.14
N VAL A 57 22.52 32.93 3.77
CA VAL A 57 22.45 33.30 5.19
C VAL A 57 23.19 32.20 5.94
N ASP A 58 24.30 32.54 6.57
CA ASP A 58 25.01 31.63 7.45
C ASP A 58 24.14 31.44 8.71
N ILE A 59 23.49 30.29 8.77
CA ILE A 59 22.67 29.86 9.90
C ILE A 59 23.49 29.10 10.95
N SER A 60 24.83 29.09 10.79
CA SER A 60 25.71 28.52 11.80
C SER A 60 25.54 29.28 13.13
N PRO A 61 25.44 28.58 14.24
CA PRO A 61 25.36 29.24 15.55
C PRO A 61 26.57 30.14 15.77
N PRO A 62 26.41 31.29 16.46
CA PRO A 62 27.52 32.17 16.80
C PRO A 62 28.65 31.40 17.49
N LYS A 63 29.89 31.74 17.20
CA LYS A 63 31.06 31.03 17.73
C LYS A 63 31.11 30.96 19.27
N ASP A 64 30.39 31.83 19.96
CA ASP A 64 30.29 31.87 21.41
C ASP A 64 28.97 31.27 21.95
N ASP A 65 28.13 30.66 21.09
CA ASP A 65 26.85 30.08 21.47
C ASP A 65 27.02 28.96 22.52
N ALA A 66 28.04 28.11 22.37
CA ALA A 66 28.36 27.07 23.35
C ALA A 66 28.71 27.60 24.73
N LYS A 67 29.14 28.87 24.87
CA LYS A 67 29.43 29.48 26.16
C LYS A 67 28.22 30.13 26.81
N THR A 68 27.35 30.68 25.99
CA THR A 68 26.12 31.35 26.44
C THR A 68 24.96 30.37 26.63
N HIS A 69 24.94 29.28 25.85
CA HIS A 69 23.94 28.25 25.91
C HIS A 69 24.57 26.84 25.92
N PRO A 70 25.16 26.41 27.05
CA PRO A 70 25.89 25.14 27.13
C PRO A 70 25.04 23.90 26.87
N TYR A 71 23.70 24.03 26.83
CA TYR A 71 22.75 22.96 26.53
C TYR A 71 22.12 23.07 25.16
N SER A 72 22.46 24.06 24.32
CA SER A 72 21.94 24.24 22.99
C SER A 72 22.68 23.48 21.91
N SER A 73 23.94 23.07 22.19
CA SER A 73 24.65 22.16 21.31
C SER A 73 24.14 20.75 21.54
N SER A 74 23.31 20.27 20.67
CA SER A 74 22.98 18.86 20.55
C SER A 74 24.21 18.07 20.08
N HIS A 75 25.24 18.00 20.89
CA HIS A 75 26.20 16.93 20.85
C HIS A 75 25.50 15.76 21.54
N GLY A 76 24.83 14.95 20.75
CA GLY A 76 24.42 13.62 21.15
C GLY A 76 25.68 12.79 21.35
N GLU A 77 26.29 12.89 22.54
CA GLU A 77 27.09 11.83 23.08
C GLU A 77 26.10 10.81 23.63
N ASP A 78 25.94 9.73 22.88
CA ASP A 78 25.67 8.36 23.29
C ASP A 78 25.05 8.12 24.68
N ASP A 79 23.92 8.76 24.99
CA ASP A 79 23.06 8.30 26.07
C ASP A 79 21.98 7.40 25.42
N GLU A 80 22.36 6.15 25.12
CA GLU A 80 21.46 5.08 24.71
C GLU A 80 20.49 4.63 25.84
N GLU A 81 20.31 5.43 26.89
CA GLU A 81 19.35 5.14 27.94
C GLU A 81 18.26 6.19 27.98
N GLY A 82 17.29 6.08 27.07
CA GLY A 82 16.11 6.91 27.12
C GLY A 82 15.44 7.22 25.80
N ALA A 83 15.60 6.38 24.78
CA ALA A 83 14.67 6.35 23.67
C ALA A 83 13.32 5.83 24.21
N GLY A 84 12.68 6.61 25.06
CA GLY A 84 11.26 6.48 25.33
C GLY A 84 10.60 6.42 23.96
N ASP A 85 9.79 5.39 23.76
CA ASP A 85 9.01 5.13 22.59
C ASP A 85 8.37 6.45 22.08
N VAL A 86 9.12 7.18 21.25
CA VAL A 86 8.63 8.37 20.58
C VAL A 86 7.65 7.83 19.56
N GLN A 87 6.39 7.69 19.98
CA GLN A 87 5.33 7.32 19.05
C GLN A 87 5.38 8.28 17.89
N GLU A 88 5.85 7.78 16.75
CA GLU A 88 5.91 8.56 15.53
C GLU A 88 4.49 9.05 15.22
N PHE A 89 4.30 10.36 15.28
CA PHE A 89 2.99 10.95 15.04
C PHE A 89 2.64 10.82 13.55
N HIS A 90 1.74 9.91 13.25
CA HIS A 90 1.19 9.75 11.90
C HIS A 90 -0.04 10.66 11.76
N PRO A 91 0.03 11.75 10.98
CA PRO A 91 -1.14 12.58 10.72
C PRO A 91 -2.20 11.75 9.98
N TRP A 92 -3.47 12.00 10.29
CA TRP A 92 -4.58 11.34 9.62
C TRP A 92 -4.55 11.62 8.11
N ASP A 93 -4.34 10.56 7.31
CA ASP A 93 -4.25 10.62 5.86
C ASP A 93 -4.99 9.44 5.22
N PRO A 94 -6.28 9.63 4.86
CA PRO A 94 -7.08 8.57 4.26
C PRO A 94 -6.62 8.17 2.85
N HIS A 95 -5.96 9.06 2.11
CA HIS A 95 -5.44 8.73 0.77
C HIS A 95 -4.23 7.80 0.86
N LYS A 96 -3.34 8.08 1.81
CA LYS A 96 -2.21 7.19 2.07
C LYS A 96 -2.69 5.85 2.59
N ALA A 97 -3.63 5.83 3.53
CA ALA A 97 -4.23 4.59 4.02
C ALA A 97 -4.83 3.75 2.89
N ALA A 98 -5.62 4.36 1.98
CA ALA A 98 -6.20 3.66 0.85
C ALA A 98 -5.14 3.06 -0.08
N LYS A 99 -4.05 3.78 -0.33
CA LYS A 99 -2.93 3.29 -1.14
C LYS A 99 -2.22 2.12 -0.47
N ASP A 100 -2.01 2.16 0.84
CA ASP A 100 -1.40 1.06 1.57
C ASP A 100 -2.30 -0.18 1.57
N VAL A 101 -3.64 -0.01 1.62
CA VAL A 101 -4.59 -1.12 1.43
C VAL A 101 -4.43 -1.75 0.04
N GLU A 102 -4.36 -0.96 -1.03
CA GLU A 102 -4.15 -1.48 -2.40
C GLU A 102 -2.85 -2.28 -2.53
N VAL A 103 -1.77 -1.76 -1.93
CA VAL A 103 -0.47 -2.45 -1.90
C VAL A 103 -0.54 -3.73 -1.06
N GLY A 104 -1.26 -3.72 0.06
CA GLY A 104 -1.54 -4.89 0.87
C GLY A 104 -2.27 -5.97 0.08
N ASP A 105 -3.32 -5.59 -0.65
CA ASP A 105 -4.07 -6.51 -1.52
C ASP A 105 -3.20 -7.12 -2.63
N PHE A 106 -2.29 -6.35 -3.20
CA PHE A 106 -1.34 -6.84 -4.18
C PHE A 106 -0.44 -7.94 -3.60
N TYR A 107 0.13 -7.72 -2.39
CA TYR A 107 0.95 -8.73 -1.74
C TYR A 107 0.13 -9.94 -1.31
N PHE A 108 -1.09 -9.74 -0.82
CA PHE A 108 -1.99 -10.83 -0.45
C PHE A 108 -2.29 -11.76 -1.63
N LYS A 109 -2.62 -11.21 -2.79
CA LYS A 109 -2.85 -11.98 -4.04
C LYS A 109 -1.63 -12.79 -4.45
N ARG A 110 -0.43 -12.33 -4.13
CA ARG A 110 0.83 -13.04 -4.35
C ARG A 110 1.18 -14.04 -3.24
N LYS A 111 0.30 -14.22 -2.27
CA LYS A 111 0.51 -15.07 -1.08
C LYS A 111 1.67 -14.63 -0.19
N ASN A 112 2.14 -13.39 -0.33
CA ASN A 112 3.11 -12.79 0.58
C ASN A 112 2.36 -12.12 1.74
N TYR A 113 1.86 -12.97 2.64
CA TYR A 113 0.98 -12.55 3.72
C TYR A 113 1.69 -11.65 4.75
N ARG A 114 3.00 -11.84 4.93
CA ARG A 114 3.79 -10.98 5.83
C ARG A 114 3.88 -9.53 5.32
N ALA A 115 4.25 -9.37 4.04
CA ALA A 115 4.30 -8.04 3.44
C ALA A 115 2.89 -7.40 3.33
N ALA A 116 1.84 -8.22 3.16
CA ALA A 116 0.47 -7.72 3.19
C ALA A 116 0.08 -7.21 4.57
N GLU A 117 0.42 -7.97 5.63
CA GLU A 117 0.22 -7.58 7.03
C GLU A 117 0.84 -6.22 7.31
N ASP A 118 2.13 -6.03 6.96
CA ASP A 118 2.86 -4.79 7.20
C ASP A 118 2.16 -3.60 6.54
N ARG A 119 1.69 -3.75 5.29
CA ARG A 119 0.97 -2.70 4.58
C ARG A 119 -0.38 -2.36 5.18
N TYR A 120 -1.16 -3.35 5.60
CA TYR A 120 -2.44 -3.08 6.25
C TYR A 120 -2.26 -2.45 7.64
N ARG A 121 -1.20 -2.82 8.39
CA ARG A 121 -0.85 -2.14 9.65
C ARG A 121 -0.50 -0.68 9.39
N GLU A 122 0.29 -0.40 8.35
CA GLU A 122 0.64 0.96 7.95
C GLU A 122 -0.62 1.77 7.58
N ALA A 123 -1.55 1.18 6.84
CA ALA A 123 -2.83 1.83 6.55
C ALA A 123 -3.60 2.25 7.81
N LEU A 124 -3.61 1.39 8.84
CA LEU A 124 -4.27 1.68 10.11
C LEU A 124 -3.58 2.78 10.94
N LEU A 125 -2.28 3.04 10.74
CA LEU A 125 -1.59 4.19 11.36
C LEU A 125 -2.14 5.52 10.82
N TYR A 126 -2.45 5.58 9.51
CA TYR A 126 -3.01 6.79 8.88
C TYR A 126 -4.53 6.90 9.01
N LYS A 127 -5.23 5.78 9.12
CA LYS A 127 -6.69 5.72 9.30
C LYS A 127 -7.07 4.56 10.23
N PRO A 128 -7.06 4.78 11.56
CA PRO A 128 -7.25 3.72 12.56
C PRO A 128 -8.55 2.90 12.45
N ASN A 129 -9.60 3.49 11.87
CA ASN A 129 -10.90 2.84 11.69
C ASN A 129 -11.17 2.46 10.23
N ASP A 130 -10.13 2.14 9.46
CA ASP A 130 -10.31 1.68 8.09
C ASP A 130 -10.76 0.22 8.05
N VAL A 131 -12.02 0.02 7.68
CA VAL A 131 -12.64 -1.32 7.64
C VAL A 131 -11.99 -2.25 6.60
N PHE A 132 -11.50 -1.69 5.49
CA PHE A 132 -10.82 -2.49 4.47
C PHE A 132 -9.44 -2.94 4.94
N ALA A 133 -8.72 -2.05 5.62
CA ALA A 133 -7.44 -2.39 6.24
C ALA A 133 -7.61 -3.45 7.34
N MET A 134 -8.61 -3.30 8.22
CA MET A 134 -8.93 -4.30 9.26
C MET A 134 -9.26 -5.66 8.65
N TYR A 135 -10.09 -5.69 7.62
CA TYR A 135 -10.42 -6.94 6.93
C TYR A 135 -9.18 -7.58 6.28
N GLY A 136 -8.39 -6.79 5.54
CA GLY A 136 -7.16 -7.25 4.89
C GLY A 136 -6.13 -7.77 5.89
N LEU A 137 -5.96 -7.07 7.01
CA LEU A 137 -5.08 -7.46 8.11
C LEU A 137 -5.55 -8.77 8.74
N GLY A 138 -6.85 -8.88 9.06
CA GLY A 138 -7.44 -10.10 9.62
C GLY A 138 -7.19 -11.31 8.73
N ARG A 139 -7.39 -11.19 7.41
CA ARG A 139 -7.09 -12.27 6.43
C ARG A 139 -5.61 -12.64 6.40
N SER A 140 -4.72 -11.64 6.42
CA SER A 140 -3.28 -11.87 6.36
C SER A 140 -2.81 -12.62 7.60
N LEU A 141 -3.25 -12.20 8.77
CA LEU A 141 -2.96 -12.84 10.06
C LEU A 141 -3.55 -14.26 10.15
N GLU A 142 -4.75 -14.48 9.63
CA GLU A 142 -5.35 -15.82 9.52
C GLU A 142 -4.44 -16.76 8.72
N MET A 143 -3.95 -16.29 7.57
CA MET A 143 -3.03 -17.08 6.72
C MET A 143 -1.65 -17.29 7.34
N LEU A 144 -1.23 -16.42 8.25
CA LEU A 144 0.01 -16.55 9.02
C LEU A 144 -0.16 -17.41 10.30
N GLY A 145 -1.40 -17.78 10.64
CA GLY A 145 -1.71 -18.58 11.84
C GLY A 145 -1.75 -17.76 13.14
N VAL A 146 -1.78 -16.43 13.06
CA VAL A 146 -1.90 -15.50 14.21
C VAL A 146 -3.37 -15.23 14.47
N TYR A 147 -4.05 -16.25 15.01
CA TYR A 147 -5.51 -16.28 15.10
C TYR A 147 -6.11 -15.26 16.07
N ASP A 148 -5.46 -14.98 17.19
CA ASP A 148 -5.98 -14.03 18.18
C ASP A 148 -6.07 -12.61 17.61
N GLU A 149 -5.01 -12.15 16.93
CA GLU A 149 -5.01 -10.83 16.30
C GLU A 149 -5.94 -10.80 15.08
N ALA A 150 -6.01 -11.89 14.30
CA ALA A 150 -6.93 -11.99 13.18
C ALA A 150 -8.37 -11.82 13.63
N ARG A 151 -8.75 -12.49 14.72
CA ARG A 151 -10.08 -12.38 15.35
C ARG A 151 -10.36 -10.93 15.76
N ALA A 152 -9.43 -10.29 16.48
CA ALA A 152 -9.60 -8.91 16.93
C ALA A 152 -9.86 -7.94 15.76
N ASN A 153 -9.17 -8.11 14.64
CA ASN A 153 -9.37 -7.30 13.44
C ASN A 153 -10.72 -7.58 12.76
N TYR A 154 -11.15 -8.82 12.69
CA TYR A 154 -12.46 -9.18 12.15
C TYR A 154 -13.60 -8.65 13.02
N GLU A 155 -13.50 -8.77 14.33
CA GLU A 155 -14.46 -8.20 15.28
C GLU A 155 -14.46 -6.66 15.20
N GLY A 156 -13.29 -6.05 15.04
CA GLY A 156 -13.16 -4.61 14.79
C GLY A 156 -13.93 -4.16 13.55
N TYR A 157 -13.82 -4.89 12.45
CA TYR A 157 -14.62 -4.65 11.25
C TYR A 157 -16.11 -4.69 11.55
N LEU A 158 -16.61 -5.77 12.16
CA LEU A 158 -18.03 -5.96 12.44
C LEU A 158 -18.58 -4.94 13.44
N LYS A 159 -17.74 -4.45 14.34
CA LYS A 159 -18.13 -3.38 15.28
C LYS A 159 -18.44 -2.07 14.58
N ILE A 160 -17.71 -1.77 13.48
CA ILE A 160 -17.88 -0.53 12.70
C ILE A 160 -18.97 -0.73 11.64
N LEU A 161 -18.95 -1.88 10.96
CA LEU A 161 -19.80 -2.14 9.81
C LEU A 161 -20.39 -3.58 9.86
N PRO A 162 -21.37 -3.83 10.76
CA PRO A 162 -21.90 -5.17 11.00
C PRO A 162 -22.55 -5.81 9.76
N ASP A 163 -23.23 -5.01 8.96
CA ASP A 163 -23.92 -5.44 7.73
C ASP A 163 -23.21 -4.99 6.46
N GLY A 164 -21.91 -4.80 6.55
CA GLY A 164 -21.08 -4.34 5.43
C GLY A 164 -20.92 -5.39 4.33
N PRO A 165 -20.43 -4.97 3.16
CA PRO A 165 -20.29 -5.86 1.99
C PRO A 165 -19.36 -7.05 2.25
N LEU A 166 -18.43 -6.93 3.19
CA LEU A 166 -17.47 -7.99 3.56
C LEU A 166 -17.88 -8.73 4.86
N ALA A 167 -19.01 -8.37 5.49
CA ALA A 167 -19.45 -9.01 6.72
C ALA A 167 -19.62 -10.55 6.60
N PRO A 168 -20.18 -11.10 5.49
CA PRO A 168 -20.26 -12.54 5.31
C PRO A 168 -18.88 -13.22 5.29
N GLU A 169 -17.90 -12.61 4.63
CA GLU A 169 -16.52 -13.13 4.55
C GLU A 169 -15.83 -13.06 5.91
N VAL A 170 -16.09 -11.99 6.66
CA VAL A 170 -15.55 -11.82 8.03
C VAL A 170 -16.13 -12.89 8.95
N HIS A 171 -17.44 -13.17 8.92
CA HIS A 171 -18.04 -14.25 9.69
C HIS A 171 -17.45 -15.62 9.34
N ASN A 172 -17.28 -15.89 8.04
CA ASN A 172 -16.64 -17.10 7.58
C ASN A 172 -15.17 -17.20 8.08
N GLY A 173 -14.46 -16.08 8.15
CA GLY A 173 -13.11 -16.01 8.72
C GLY A 173 -13.10 -16.38 10.20
N LEU A 174 -13.98 -15.79 10.99
CA LEU A 174 -14.13 -16.09 12.41
C LEU A 174 -14.49 -17.57 12.66
N ASP A 175 -15.36 -18.16 11.84
CA ASP A 175 -15.70 -19.57 11.93
C ASP A 175 -14.51 -20.49 11.59
N ARG A 176 -13.69 -20.12 10.61
CA ARG A 176 -12.46 -20.87 10.29
C ARG A 176 -11.47 -20.82 11.44
N ILE A 177 -11.24 -19.64 12.02
CA ILE A 177 -10.35 -19.46 13.18
C ILE A 177 -10.83 -20.33 14.33
N LYS A 178 -12.11 -20.26 14.67
CA LYS A 178 -12.70 -21.08 15.75
C LYS A 178 -12.50 -22.59 15.54
N LYS A 179 -12.66 -23.07 14.31
CA LYS A 179 -12.40 -24.49 13.97
C LYS A 179 -10.93 -24.87 14.15
N GLN A 180 -10.00 -23.99 13.76
CA GLN A 180 -8.57 -24.24 13.92
C GLN A 180 -8.16 -24.29 15.39
N GLU A 181 -8.70 -23.42 16.22
CA GLU A 181 -8.44 -23.41 17.66
C GLU A 181 -8.98 -24.68 18.35
N GLN A 182 -10.19 -25.11 17.98
CA GLN A 182 -10.77 -26.35 18.48
C GLN A 182 -9.94 -27.56 18.06
N ALA A 183 -9.47 -27.61 16.81
CA ALA A 183 -8.62 -28.69 16.33
C ALA A 183 -7.28 -28.75 17.09
N LYS A 184 -6.72 -27.56 17.41
CA LYS A 184 -5.47 -27.48 18.19
C LYS A 184 -5.65 -27.88 19.65
N SER A 185 -6.81 -27.62 20.24
CA SER A 185 -7.13 -28.00 21.63
C SER A 185 -7.45 -29.49 21.82
N THR A 186 -7.84 -30.19 20.73
CA THR A 186 -8.14 -31.62 20.75
C THR A 186 -6.94 -32.53 20.48
N ASP A 187 -5.81 -31.97 20.02
CA ASP A 187 -4.57 -32.72 19.76
C ASP A 187 -3.38 -32.05 20.52
N PRO A 188 -3.33 -32.26 21.90
CA PRO A 188 -2.31 -31.59 22.73
C PRO A 188 -0.88 -32.13 22.54
N ASP A 189 -0.67 -33.17 21.72
CA ASP A 189 0.61 -33.89 21.56
C ASP A 189 1.32 -33.62 20.19
N LYS A 190 1.03 -32.51 19.51
CA LYS A 190 1.73 -32.15 18.29
C LYS A 190 2.48 -30.82 18.40
#